data_9f549006e7bd910c985914c0d83fc23f
#
_entry.id   9f549006e7bd910c985914c0d83fc23f
#
_cell.length_a   1.000
_cell.length_b   1.000
_cell.length_c   1.000
_cell.angle_alpha   90.00
_cell.angle_beta   90.00
_cell.angle_gamma   90.00
#
_symmetry.space_group_name_H-M   'P 1'
#
loop_
_entity.id
_entity.type
_entity.pdbx_description
1 polymer ?
#
loop_
_entity_poly.entity_id
_entity_poly.type
_entity_poly.pdbx_seq_one_letter_code
_entity_poly.pdbx_strand_id
1 'polypeptide(L)'
;MTEPLPKVWMQSQFVVRSVDGLHARPAIKLSQLARQFVSAIQVRSTGDQQWVDAKSVAKLMGLRIQGGKIIEVRACGDDAGTVIASISGFFENDLAGENEGA
;
A
#
# COMPACT_ATOMS: atom_id res chain seq x y z
N MET A 1 11.95 34.31 5.50
CA MET A 1 11.52 32.97 5.89
C MET A 1 11.02 32.21 4.70
N THR A 2 11.45 30.99 4.55
CA THR A 2 11.08 30.19 3.40
C THR A 2 9.83 29.37 3.72
N GLU A 3 8.84 29.43 2.85
CA GLU A 3 7.68 28.60 2.99
C GLU A 3 8.06 27.14 2.72
N PRO A 4 7.46 26.20 3.44
CA PRO A 4 7.71 24.79 3.14
C PRO A 4 7.20 24.47 1.75
N LEU A 5 7.92 23.61 1.05
CA LEU A 5 7.48 23.13 -0.23
C LEU A 5 6.18 22.34 -0.07
N PRO A 6 5.26 22.47 -1.02
CA PRO A 6 4.04 21.65 -0.95
C PRO A 6 4.43 20.17 -1.02
N LYS A 7 3.65 19.35 -0.31
CA LYS A 7 3.85 17.91 -0.36
C LYS A 7 3.45 17.40 -1.74
N VAL A 8 4.33 16.64 -2.34
CA VAL A 8 4.06 16.01 -3.62
C VAL A 8 3.88 14.52 -3.37
N TRP A 9 2.69 14.04 -3.65
CA TRP A 9 2.38 12.63 -3.49
C TRP A 9 2.50 11.92 -4.83
N MET A 10 3.23 10.81 -4.83
CA MET A 10 3.22 9.87 -5.94
C MET A 10 2.15 8.84 -5.65
N GLN A 11 1.27 8.60 -6.59
CA GLN A 11 0.08 7.78 -6.36
C GLN A 11 -0.07 6.75 -7.46
N SER A 12 -0.56 5.58 -7.08
CA SER A 12 -0.88 4.53 -8.04
C SER A 12 -2.01 3.67 -7.50
N GLN A 13 -2.55 2.81 -8.34
CA GLN A 13 -3.64 1.92 -8.00
C GLN A 13 -3.23 0.49 -8.28
N PHE A 14 -3.70 -0.42 -7.45
CA PHE A 14 -3.40 -1.84 -7.62
C PHE A 14 -4.63 -2.67 -7.32
N VAL A 15 -4.76 -3.81 -8.00
CA VAL A 15 -5.84 -4.76 -7.74
C VAL A 15 -5.35 -5.73 -6.66
N VAL A 16 -6.19 -5.96 -5.66
CA VAL A 16 -5.91 -6.94 -4.63
C VAL A 16 -6.31 -8.31 -5.18
N ARG A 17 -5.31 -9.09 -5.59
CA ARG A 17 -5.56 -10.35 -6.31
C ARG A 17 -5.82 -11.54 -5.41
N SER A 18 -5.46 -11.44 -4.14
CA SER A 18 -5.74 -12.50 -3.19
C SER A 18 -7.24 -12.70 -3.04
N VAL A 19 -7.70 -13.94 -3.12
CA VAL A 19 -9.14 -14.22 -2.98
C VAL A 19 -9.66 -13.81 -1.61
N ASP A 20 -8.79 -13.82 -0.60
CA ASP A 20 -9.16 -13.44 0.76
C ASP A 20 -8.99 -11.95 1.03
N GLY A 21 -8.60 -11.19 0.00
CA GLY A 21 -8.40 -9.76 0.13
C GLY A 21 -7.14 -9.42 0.93
N LEU A 22 -7.14 -8.22 1.51
CA LEU A 22 -6.00 -7.74 2.30
C LEU A 22 -6.16 -8.21 3.75
N HIS A 23 -6.08 -9.53 3.96
CA HIS A 23 -6.16 -10.13 5.28
C HIS A 23 -4.80 -10.04 6.00
N ALA A 24 -4.65 -10.75 7.12
CA ALA A 24 -3.49 -10.56 8.00
C ALA A 24 -2.15 -10.78 7.30
N ARG A 25 -2.01 -11.88 6.54
CA ARG A 25 -0.71 -12.20 5.94
C ARG A 25 -0.23 -11.13 4.95
N PRO A 26 -1.01 -10.75 3.94
CA PRO A 26 -0.55 -9.69 3.03
C PRO A 26 -0.45 -8.33 3.73
N ALA A 27 -1.29 -8.05 4.72
CA ALA A 27 -1.17 -6.79 5.45
C ALA A 27 0.14 -6.72 6.22
N ILE A 28 0.56 -7.81 6.85
CA ILE A 28 1.84 -7.86 7.55
C ILE A 28 2.99 -7.66 6.55
N LYS A 29 2.96 -8.36 5.43
CA LYS A 29 4.01 -8.24 4.42
C LYS A 29 4.08 -6.83 3.85
N LEU A 30 2.93 -6.23 3.57
CA LEU A 30 2.89 -4.88 3.02
C LEU A 30 3.45 -3.88 4.03
N SER A 31 3.06 -4.00 5.30
CA SER A 31 3.56 -3.08 6.31
C SER A 31 5.07 -3.22 6.51
N GLN A 32 5.59 -4.45 6.46
CA GLN A 32 7.03 -4.68 6.56
C GLN A 32 7.77 -4.05 5.39
N LEU A 33 7.23 -4.17 4.19
CA LEU A 33 7.81 -3.54 3.01
C LEU A 33 7.80 -2.02 3.17
N ALA A 34 6.65 -1.47 3.57
CA ALA A 34 6.51 -0.03 3.72
C ALA A 34 7.48 0.54 4.76
N ARG A 35 7.77 -0.21 5.81
CA ARG A 35 8.69 0.24 6.87
C ARG A 35 10.13 0.35 6.43
N GLN A 36 10.48 -0.22 5.28
CA GLN A 36 11.84 -0.12 4.75
C GLN A 36 12.13 1.25 4.15
N PHE A 37 11.13 2.08 3.98
CA PHE A 37 11.26 3.36 3.30
C PHE A 37 11.06 4.52 4.27
N VAL A 38 11.71 5.64 3.97
CA VAL A 38 11.58 6.86 4.77
C VAL A 38 10.33 7.64 4.40
N SER A 39 9.83 7.48 3.18
CA SER A 39 8.62 8.18 2.73
C SER A 39 7.42 7.88 3.61
N ALA A 40 6.53 8.86 3.72
CA ALA A 40 5.19 8.60 4.22
C ALA A 40 4.45 7.78 3.16
N ILE A 41 3.79 6.71 3.57
CA ILE A 41 3.10 5.82 2.65
C ILE A 41 1.69 5.63 3.19
N GLN A 42 0.70 5.93 2.35
CA GLN A 42 -0.69 5.83 2.74
C GLN A 42 -1.46 5.02 1.72
N VAL A 43 -2.47 4.34 2.20
CA VAL A 43 -3.32 3.52 1.35
C VAL A 43 -4.78 3.76 1.69
N ARG A 44 -5.64 3.53 0.71
CA ARG A 44 -7.09 3.55 0.92
C ARG A 44 -7.77 2.63 -0.09
N SER A 45 -8.98 2.21 0.25
CA SER A 45 -9.84 1.56 -0.71
C SER A 45 -10.35 2.60 -1.69
N THR A 46 -10.43 2.24 -2.97
CA THR A 46 -10.97 3.15 -3.97
C THR A 46 -12.38 3.57 -3.58
N GLY A 47 -12.60 4.88 -3.60
CA GLY A 47 -13.89 5.44 -3.19
C GLY A 47 -13.96 5.89 -1.75
N ASP A 48 -13.04 5.41 -0.90
CA ASP A 48 -12.94 5.90 0.47
C ASP A 48 -12.22 7.22 0.50
N GLN A 49 -12.59 8.07 1.45
CA GLN A 49 -11.94 9.35 1.61
C GLN A 49 -10.76 9.29 2.58
N GLN A 50 -10.74 8.29 3.44
CA GLN A 50 -9.76 8.24 4.50
C GLN A 50 -8.54 7.41 4.09
N TRP A 51 -7.39 8.05 4.11
CA TRP A 51 -6.10 7.38 3.91
C TRP A 51 -5.60 6.85 5.24
N VAL A 52 -4.97 5.67 5.22
CA VAL A 52 -4.37 5.09 6.41
C VAL A 52 -2.89 4.84 6.19
N ASP A 53 -2.14 4.77 7.28
CA ASP A 53 -0.70 4.55 7.26
C ASP A 53 -0.41 3.11 6.86
N ALA A 54 0.29 2.93 5.75
CA ALA A 54 0.66 1.60 5.26
C ALA A 54 1.63 0.87 6.19
N LYS A 55 2.28 1.59 7.10
CA LYS A 55 3.23 1.00 8.04
C LYS A 55 2.54 0.39 9.26
N SER A 56 1.21 0.46 9.33
CA SER A 56 0.43 -0.08 10.44
C SER A 56 -0.41 -1.26 9.96
N VAL A 57 -0.09 -2.46 10.45
CA VAL A 57 -0.86 -3.66 10.13
C VAL A 57 -2.33 -3.50 10.51
N ALA A 58 -2.57 -2.96 11.72
CA ALA A 58 -3.93 -2.83 12.22
C ALA A 58 -4.77 -1.91 11.31
N LYS A 59 -4.18 -0.82 10.84
CA LYS A 59 -4.90 0.12 9.97
C LYS A 59 -5.14 -0.48 8.60
N LEU A 60 -4.17 -1.24 8.07
CA LEU A 60 -4.35 -1.93 6.80
C LEU A 60 -5.50 -2.94 6.89
N MET A 61 -5.53 -3.73 7.95
CA MET A 61 -6.59 -4.72 8.14
C MET A 61 -7.94 -4.04 8.36
N GLY A 62 -7.93 -2.89 8.99
CA GLY A 62 -9.16 -2.12 9.23
C GLY A 62 -9.83 -1.65 7.96
N LEU A 63 -9.12 -1.58 6.84
CA LEU A 63 -9.72 -1.21 5.56
C LEU A 63 -10.66 -2.29 5.03
N ARG A 64 -10.47 -3.54 5.44
CA ARG A 64 -11.32 -4.68 5.03
C ARG A 64 -11.47 -4.80 3.53
N ILE A 65 -10.36 -4.64 2.81
CA ILE A 65 -10.37 -4.69 1.36
C ILE A 65 -10.51 -6.13 0.90
N GLN A 66 -11.53 -6.39 0.11
CA GLN A 66 -11.82 -7.72 -0.41
C GLN A 66 -11.03 -8.00 -1.68
N GLY A 67 -10.89 -9.28 -2.00
CA GLY A 67 -10.26 -9.69 -3.24
C GLY A 67 -10.97 -9.12 -4.45
N GLY A 68 -10.19 -8.70 -5.44
CA GLY A 68 -10.71 -8.08 -6.65
C GLY A 68 -10.91 -6.58 -6.55
N LYS A 69 -10.84 -6.01 -5.36
CA LYS A 69 -11.01 -4.58 -5.19
C LYS A 69 -9.73 -3.83 -5.51
N ILE A 70 -9.87 -2.55 -5.78
CA ILE A 70 -8.74 -1.68 -6.11
C ILE A 70 -8.34 -0.91 -4.86
N ILE A 71 -7.05 -0.93 -4.58
CA ILE A 71 -6.44 -0.16 -3.50
C ILE A 71 -5.64 0.98 -4.11
N GLU A 72 -5.73 2.15 -3.51
CA GLU A 72 -4.91 3.29 -3.91
C GLU A 72 -3.78 3.45 -2.92
N VAL A 73 -2.58 3.68 -3.45
CA VAL A 73 -1.37 3.86 -2.65
C VAL A 73 -0.74 5.18 -3.04
N ARG A 74 -0.33 5.96 -2.04
CA ARG A 74 0.43 7.18 -2.30
C ARG A 74 1.63 7.26 -1.37
N ALA A 75 2.69 7.88 -1.86
CA ALA A 75 3.93 8.03 -1.11
C ALA A 75 4.47 9.43 -1.30
N CYS A 76 5.06 9.96 -0.23
CA CYS A 76 5.66 11.29 -0.23
C CYS A 76 6.96 11.24 0.54
N GLY A 77 8.06 11.59 -0.12
CA GLY A 77 9.39 11.57 0.48
C GLY A 77 10.44 11.32 -0.57
N ASP A 78 11.68 11.24 -0.11
CA ASP A 78 12.82 11.13 -1.03
C ASP A 78 12.80 9.84 -1.84
N ASP A 79 12.28 8.75 -1.28
CA ASP A 79 12.26 7.47 -1.95
C ASP A 79 10.87 7.08 -2.47
N ALA A 80 9.99 8.07 -2.66
CA ALA A 80 8.60 7.80 -3.05
C ALA A 80 8.49 7.00 -4.35
N GLY A 81 9.32 7.31 -5.36
CA GLY A 81 9.30 6.56 -6.61
C GLY A 81 9.68 5.10 -6.42
N THR A 82 10.68 4.84 -5.60
CA THR A 82 11.08 3.48 -5.27
C THR A 82 9.99 2.75 -4.50
N VAL A 83 9.29 3.47 -3.61
CA VAL A 83 8.16 2.90 -2.87
C VAL A 83 7.09 2.38 -3.83
N ILE A 84 6.68 3.22 -4.77
CA ILE A 84 5.62 2.84 -5.70
C ILE A 84 6.04 1.62 -6.52
N ALA A 85 7.28 1.60 -7.01
CA ALA A 85 7.80 0.47 -7.77
C ALA A 85 7.82 -0.82 -6.93
N SER A 86 8.25 -0.73 -5.67
CA SER A 86 8.33 -1.88 -4.79
C SER A 86 6.95 -2.42 -4.44
N ILE A 87 5.99 -1.53 -4.20
CA ILE A 87 4.63 -1.94 -3.89
C ILE A 87 3.96 -2.55 -5.12
N SER A 88 4.25 -2.02 -6.31
CA SER A 88 3.77 -2.62 -7.55
C SER A 88 4.23 -4.08 -7.65
N GLY A 89 5.52 -4.32 -7.39
CA GLY A 89 6.05 -5.68 -7.40
C GLY A 89 5.37 -6.57 -6.36
N PHE A 90 5.09 -6.02 -5.18
CA PHE A 90 4.39 -6.76 -4.15
C PHE A 90 3.02 -7.24 -4.62
N PHE A 91 2.23 -6.34 -5.23
CA PHE A 91 0.89 -6.71 -5.68
C PHE A 91 0.92 -7.64 -6.88
N GLU A 92 1.92 -7.52 -7.73
CA GLU A 92 2.01 -8.39 -8.92
C GLU A 92 2.60 -9.76 -8.61
N ASN A 93 3.51 -9.85 -7.66
CA ASN A 93 4.26 -11.07 -7.43
C ASN A 93 3.91 -11.73 -6.10
N ASP A 94 4.12 -11.01 -5.00
CA ASP A 94 3.98 -11.62 -3.68
C ASP A 94 2.54 -11.93 -3.35
N LEU A 95 1.65 -10.98 -3.60
CA LEU A 95 0.25 -11.17 -3.27
C LEU A 95 -0.38 -12.21 -4.19
N ALA A 96 -0.06 -12.18 -5.48
CA ALA A 96 -0.58 -13.16 -6.42
C ALA A 96 -0.03 -14.55 -6.11
N GLY A 97 1.26 -14.64 -5.78
CA GLY A 97 1.90 -15.91 -5.45
C GLY A 97 1.31 -16.56 -4.22
N GLU A 98 0.79 -15.77 -3.30
CA GLU A 98 0.15 -16.27 -2.10
C GLU A 98 -1.01 -17.19 -2.41
N ASN A 99 -1.67 -17.01 -3.55
CA ASN A 99 -2.82 -17.81 -3.95
C ASN A 99 -2.44 -19.12 -4.60
N GLU A 100 -1.19 -19.37 -4.81
CA GLU A 100 -0.78 -20.60 -5.48
C GLU A 100 -0.85 -21.81 -4.57
N GLY A 101 -1.15 -21.62 -3.32
CA GLY A 101 -1.31 -22.71 -2.40
C GLY A 101 -0.06 -23.52 -2.19
N ALA A 102 1.01 -22.95 -2.62
CA ALA A 102 2.30 -23.64 -2.53
C ALA A 102 2.71 -23.73 -1.08
#